data_d100ac0279dd5be86ee262461e1624dd
#
_entry.id   d100ac0279dd5be86ee262461e1624dd
#
_cell.length_a   1.000
_cell.length_b   1.000
_cell.length_c   1.000
_cell.angle_alpha   90.00
_cell.angle_beta   90.00
_cell.angle_gamma   90.00
#
_symmetry.space_group_name_H-M   'P 1'
#
loop_
_entity.id
_entity.type
_entity.pdbx_description
1 polymer ?
#
loop_
_entity_poly.entity_id
_entity_poly.type
_entity_poly.pdbx_seq_one_letter_code
_entity_poly.pdbx_strand_id
1 'polypeptide(L)'
;MNRPTHVVIIGAGLSGLACAYHLKNAGIDFTIVESSDDVGGRVRSDVVDGFVLDRGFQVLLTAYPDAREILDYDRLGLRSFIPGAMVRFNGEFHTVADPWRRPSDCLKSVLNPIGTLKDKLLIGKLRQNVTAGSLKGIFERKETSTLERLRNFGFSNNIIDRFFRPFFGGVFFDRSLSTTSKMFDFTFRMFATGDTSIPTGGMGAISKQLAEKVGPSKIHLNCRVAHIQDNSVFLEDGAVIQTDAIVVATEGPEAARLLRRSMVAQMRSVRCLYFAADKAPMSAPILVLNGEESELINNLCIPSNVNESYAPAGKHLISVSVVGRDDLPDAGLLKAVQDQLHGWFGSDVSSWKHLRTYNIKTGLPDYTAPALAEVERPARLEKG
;
A
#
# COMPACT_ATOMS: atom_id res chain seq x y z
N MET A 1 8.99 8.65 -35.50
CA MET A 1 9.34 7.27 -35.18
C MET A 1 8.16 6.38 -35.55
N ASN A 2 8.40 5.23 -36.18
CA ASN A 2 7.33 4.28 -36.47
C ASN A 2 6.78 3.72 -35.17
N ARG A 3 5.46 3.47 -35.13
CA ARG A 3 4.77 2.85 -34.00
C ARG A 3 5.31 1.41 -33.85
N PRO A 4 5.67 0.94 -32.61
CA PRO A 4 6.10 -0.44 -32.42
C PRO A 4 4.96 -1.40 -32.79
N THR A 5 5.31 -2.52 -33.41
CA THR A 5 4.37 -3.58 -33.77
C THR A 5 4.28 -4.64 -32.67
N HIS A 6 5.36 -4.83 -31.92
CA HIS A 6 5.42 -5.74 -30.76
C HIS A 6 6.22 -5.11 -29.60
N VAL A 7 5.73 -5.29 -28.36
CA VAL A 7 6.36 -4.78 -27.13
C VAL A 7 6.54 -5.90 -26.13
N VAL A 8 7.74 -6.06 -25.57
CA VAL A 8 7.95 -6.93 -24.40
C VAL A 8 7.87 -6.14 -23.11
N ILE A 9 7.01 -6.57 -22.19
CA ILE A 9 6.85 -6.00 -20.86
C ILE A 9 7.49 -6.95 -19.86
N ILE A 10 8.45 -6.46 -19.08
CA ILE A 10 9.15 -7.23 -18.04
C ILE A 10 8.51 -6.93 -16.69
N GLY A 11 7.81 -7.90 -16.12
CA GLY A 11 7.08 -7.82 -14.86
C GLY A 11 5.57 -7.77 -15.04
N ALA A 12 4.86 -8.70 -14.40
CA ALA A 12 3.40 -8.79 -14.36
C ALA A 12 2.80 -8.19 -13.06
N GLY A 13 3.47 -7.20 -12.46
CA GLY A 13 2.89 -6.35 -11.42
C GLY A 13 1.83 -5.40 -11.99
N LEU A 14 1.17 -4.60 -11.12
CA LEU A 14 0.13 -3.67 -11.56
C LEU A 14 0.60 -2.73 -12.68
N SER A 15 1.84 -2.24 -12.63
CA SER A 15 2.39 -1.35 -13.66
C SER A 15 2.49 -2.04 -15.02
N GLY A 16 3.00 -3.29 -15.06
CA GLY A 16 3.10 -4.06 -16.30
C GLY A 16 1.74 -4.45 -16.86
N LEU A 17 0.82 -4.88 -16.01
CA LEU A 17 -0.54 -5.22 -16.40
C LEU A 17 -1.32 -3.99 -16.91
N ALA A 18 -1.19 -2.83 -16.26
CA ALA A 18 -1.80 -1.59 -16.73
C ALA A 18 -1.20 -1.13 -18.07
N CYS A 19 0.12 -1.23 -18.23
CA CYS A 19 0.78 -0.97 -19.52
C CYS A 19 0.21 -1.87 -20.62
N ALA A 20 0.12 -3.17 -20.37
CA ALA A 20 -0.43 -4.14 -21.31
C ALA A 20 -1.89 -3.84 -21.66
N TYR A 21 -2.71 -3.43 -20.69
CA TYR A 21 -4.10 -3.01 -20.92
C TYR A 21 -4.17 -1.83 -21.90
N HIS A 22 -3.34 -0.82 -21.74
CA HIS A 22 -3.31 0.33 -22.66
C HIS A 22 -2.75 -0.04 -24.03
N LEU A 23 -1.72 -0.89 -24.13
CA LEU A 23 -1.22 -1.40 -25.40
C LEU A 23 -2.28 -2.18 -26.16
N LYS A 24 -3.02 -3.06 -25.48
CA LYS A 24 -4.14 -3.83 -26.05
C LYS A 24 -5.19 -2.89 -26.64
N ASN A 25 -5.62 -1.88 -25.89
CA ASN A 25 -6.62 -0.90 -26.32
C ASN A 25 -6.11 -0.05 -27.49
N ALA A 26 -4.79 0.14 -27.57
CA ALA A 26 -4.13 0.83 -28.68
C ALA A 26 -3.89 -0.07 -29.91
N GLY A 27 -4.24 -1.36 -29.87
CA GLY A 27 -4.00 -2.33 -30.96
C GLY A 27 -2.52 -2.62 -31.19
N ILE A 28 -1.67 -2.52 -30.15
CA ILE A 28 -0.24 -2.87 -30.21
C ILE A 28 -0.08 -4.25 -29.59
N ASP A 29 0.60 -5.14 -30.32
CA ASP A 29 0.89 -6.48 -29.81
C ASP A 29 1.96 -6.45 -28.70
N PHE A 30 1.85 -7.37 -27.73
CA PHE A 30 2.78 -7.43 -26.61
C PHE A 30 2.91 -8.83 -26.02
N THR A 31 3.99 -9.01 -25.28
CA THR A 31 4.26 -10.19 -24.45
C THR A 31 4.68 -9.71 -23.06
N ILE A 32 4.12 -10.30 -22.01
CA ILE A 32 4.56 -10.06 -20.62
C ILE A 32 5.40 -11.24 -20.18
N VAL A 33 6.57 -10.98 -19.60
CA VAL A 33 7.42 -11.98 -18.93
C VAL A 33 7.50 -11.69 -17.44
N GLU A 34 7.19 -12.67 -16.61
CA GLU A 34 7.14 -12.57 -15.15
C GLU A 34 7.99 -13.68 -14.53
N SER A 35 8.86 -13.32 -13.61
CA SER A 35 9.77 -14.25 -12.95
C SER A 35 9.11 -15.16 -11.92
N SER A 36 7.95 -14.75 -11.38
CA SER A 36 7.22 -15.50 -10.36
C SER A 36 6.17 -16.46 -10.96
N ASP A 37 5.56 -17.24 -10.07
CA ASP A 37 4.56 -18.26 -10.38
C ASP A 37 3.15 -17.70 -10.59
N ASP A 38 2.93 -16.38 -10.35
CA ASP A 38 1.64 -15.73 -10.54
C ASP A 38 1.83 -14.22 -10.78
N VAL A 39 0.80 -13.57 -11.28
CA VAL A 39 0.75 -12.12 -11.51
C VAL A 39 0.59 -11.32 -10.22
N GLY A 40 0.88 -10.01 -10.28
CA GLY A 40 0.55 -9.05 -9.23
C GLY A 40 1.77 -8.47 -8.52
N GLY A 41 2.93 -9.10 -8.58
CA GLY A 41 4.13 -8.59 -7.91
C GLY A 41 3.89 -8.40 -6.41
N ARG A 42 3.86 -7.14 -5.94
CA ARG A 42 3.58 -6.80 -4.53
C ARG A 42 2.09 -6.86 -4.17
N VAL A 43 1.18 -6.81 -5.14
CA VAL A 43 -0.28 -6.87 -4.93
C VAL A 43 -0.74 -8.30 -5.19
N ARG A 44 -0.44 -9.18 -4.24
CA ARG A 44 -0.79 -10.60 -4.24
C ARG A 44 -1.40 -11.00 -2.90
N SER A 45 -2.19 -12.08 -2.93
CA SER A 45 -2.77 -12.71 -1.74
C SER A 45 -2.48 -14.20 -1.77
N ASP A 46 -2.18 -14.76 -0.61
CA ASP A 46 -1.98 -16.20 -0.41
C ASP A 46 -3.17 -16.76 0.39
N VAL A 47 -3.49 -18.04 0.19
CA VAL A 47 -4.48 -18.73 1.02
C VAL A 47 -3.74 -19.67 1.98
N VAL A 48 -3.97 -19.47 3.28
CA VAL A 48 -3.35 -20.28 4.35
C VAL A 48 -4.43 -20.73 5.32
N ASP A 49 -4.64 -22.03 5.46
CA ASP A 49 -5.67 -22.62 6.33
C ASP A 49 -7.09 -22.04 6.06
N GLY A 50 -7.38 -21.68 4.82
CA GLY A 50 -8.64 -21.06 4.41
C GLY A 50 -8.73 -19.55 4.63
N PHE A 51 -7.72 -18.92 5.24
CA PHE A 51 -7.63 -17.46 5.37
C PHE A 51 -6.96 -16.85 4.14
N VAL A 52 -7.43 -15.67 3.73
CA VAL A 52 -6.83 -14.89 2.65
C VAL A 52 -5.86 -13.88 3.25
N LEU A 53 -4.58 -14.03 2.98
CA LEU A 53 -3.51 -13.19 3.49
C LEU A 53 -2.93 -12.35 2.36
N ASP A 54 -3.12 -11.05 2.39
CA ASP A 54 -2.43 -10.14 1.47
C ASP A 54 -0.93 -10.10 1.81
N ARG A 55 -0.09 -9.99 0.81
CA ARG A 55 1.36 -9.87 1.03
C ARG A 55 1.71 -8.49 1.57
N GLY A 56 1.41 -8.30 2.86
CA GLY A 56 1.41 -7.04 3.58
C GLY A 56 0.03 -6.39 3.62
N PHE A 57 -0.27 -5.62 4.67
CA PHE A 57 -1.53 -4.88 4.77
C PHE A 57 -1.61 -3.83 3.66
N GLN A 58 -2.64 -3.94 2.83
CA GLN A 58 -2.89 -3.07 1.69
C GLN A 58 -4.36 -2.68 1.63
N VAL A 59 -4.65 -1.56 0.99
CA VAL A 59 -6.01 -1.09 0.72
C VAL A 59 -6.07 -0.44 -0.67
N LEU A 60 -7.23 -0.47 -1.30
CA LEU A 60 -7.55 0.30 -2.50
C LEU A 60 -8.29 1.57 -2.08
N LEU A 61 -7.73 2.75 -2.42
CA LEU A 61 -8.45 4.01 -2.33
C LEU A 61 -9.26 4.20 -3.60
N THR A 62 -10.58 4.17 -3.49
CA THR A 62 -11.48 4.17 -4.66
C THR A 62 -11.46 5.48 -5.45
N ALA A 63 -10.82 6.52 -4.92
CA ALA A 63 -10.64 7.81 -5.60
C ALA A 63 -9.46 7.85 -6.57
N TYR A 64 -8.59 6.83 -6.63
CA TYR A 64 -7.51 6.80 -7.61
C TYR A 64 -8.07 6.84 -9.03
N PRO A 65 -7.78 7.89 -9.84
CA PRO A 65 -8.41 8.05 -11.15
C PRO A 65 -8.04 6.92 -12.11
N ASP A 66 -6.76 6.56 -12.18
CA ASP A 66 -6.29 5.51 -13.10
C ASP A 66 -6.87 4.13 -12.72
N ALA A 67 -7.01 3.85 -11.41
CA ALA A 67 -7.64 2.62 -10.97
C ALA A 67 -9.11 2.54 -11.37
N ARG A 68 -9.84 3.67 -11.29
CA ARG A 68 -11.25 3.75 -11.74
C ARG A 68 -11.42 3.52 -13.23
N GLU A 69 -10.44 3.92 -14.03
CA GLU A 69 -10.48 3.75 -15.48
C GLU A 69 -10.29 2.29 -15.90
N ILE A 70 -9.36 1.58 -15.24
CA ILE A 70 -8.94 0.26 -15.69
C ILE A 70 -9.56 -0.90 -14.91
N LEU A 71 -10.06 -0.67 -13.68
CA LEU A 71 -10.65 -1.70 -12.82
C LEU A 71 -12.18 -1.68 -12.88
N ASP A 72 -12.77 -2.85 -12.72
CA ASP A 72 -14.20 -3.03 -12.52
C ASP A 72 -14.45 -3.27 -11.01
N TYR A 73 -14.89 -2.21 -10.32
CA TYR A 73 -15.07 -2.22 -8.87
C TYR A 73 -16.23 -3.11 -8.42
N ASP A 74 -17.26 -3.26 -9.23
CA ASP A 74 -18.41 -4.12 -8.93
C ASP A 74 -17.99 -5.60 -8.93
N ARG A 75 -17.21 -6.02 -9.93
CA ARG A 75 -16.64 -7.37 -9.99
C ARG A 75 -15.63 -7.67 -8.89
N LEU A 76 -14.94 -6.66 -8.38
CA LEU A 76 -14.01 -6.81 -7.26
C LEU A 76 -14.74 -7.04 -5.93
N GLY A 77 -16.03 -6.76 -5.84
CA GLY A 77 -16.79 -6.93 -4.60
C GLY A 77 -16.21 -6.15 -3.43
N LEU A 78 -15.85 -4.88 -3.68
CA LEU A 78 -15.18 -4.04 -2.69
C LEU A 78 -16.01 -3.88 -1.41
N ARG A 79 -15.34 -4.00 -0.26
CA ARG A 79 -15.89 -3.69 1.06
C ARG A 79 -15.02 -2.64 1.72
N SER A 80 -15.66 -1.64 2.34
CA SER A 80 -14.97 -0.44 2.83
C SER A 80 -14.77 -0.46 4.33
N PHE A 81 -13.63 0.03 4.77
CA PHE A 81 -13.40 0.39 6.16
C PHE A 81 -14.30 1.55 6.57
N ILE A 82 -14.58 1.63 7.86
CA ILE A 82 -15.18 2.82 8.46
C ILE A 82 -14.22 4.00 8.26
N PRO A 83 -14.69 5.16 7.70
CA PRO A 83 -13.85 6.34 7.55
C PRO A 83 -13.37 6.89 8.90
N GLY A 84 -12.06 6.98 9.06
CA GLY A 84 -11.39 7.34 10.31
C GLY A 84 -10.44 6.24 10.79
N ALA A 85 -10.06 6.34 12.04
CA ALA A 85 -9.24 5.34 12.71
C ALA A 85 -9.58 5.25 14.21
N MET A 86 -9.20 4.16 14.82
CA MET A 86 -9.16 3.99 16.27
C MET A 86 -7.73 4.10 16.72
N VAL A 87 -7.43 4.96 17.69
CA VAL A 87 -6.07 5.20 18.19
C VAL A 87 -5.92 4.61 19.58
N ARG A 88 -4.96 3.70 19.74
CA ARG A 88 -4.56 3.19 21.05
C ARG A 88 -3.66 4.22 21.72
N PHE A 89 -4.07 4.75 22.86
CA PHE A 89 -3.31 5.74 23.62
C PHE A 89 -3.69 5.73 25.09
N ASN A 90 -2.70 5.80 25.99
CA ASN A 90 -2.86 5.73 27.46
C ASN A 90 -3.70 4.52 27.94
N GLY A 91 -3.48 3.36 27.32
CA GLY A 91 -4.20 2.15 27.73
C GLY A 91 -5.62 2.03 27.18
N GLU A 92 -6.12 2.98 26.37
CA GLU A 92 -7.49 3.02 25.86
C GLU A 92 -7.53 3.15 24.33
N PHE A 93 -8.69 2.84 23.74
CA PHE A 93 -8.95 3.02 22.31
C PHE A 93 -9.85 4.25 22.07
N HIS A 94 -9.34 5.22 21.33
CA HIS A 94 -10.00 6.48 21.05
C HIS A 94 -10.38 6.57 19.57
N THR A 95 -11.66 6.81 19.26
CA THR A 95 -12.12 6.96 17.88
C THR A 95 -11.78 8.35 17.35
N VAL A 96 -11.13 8.39 16.18
CA VAL A 96 -10.91 9.58 15.35
C VAL A 96 -11.72 9.38 14.07
N ALA A 97 -12.96 9.88 14.06
CA ALA A 97 -13.86 9.74 12.92
C ALA A 97 -13.67 10.86 11.89
N ASP A 98 -14.00 10.57 10.63
CA ASP A 98 -14.19 11.60 9.61
C ASP A 98 -15.55 12.28 9.82
N PRO A 99 -15.61 13.55 10.28
CA PRO A 99 -16.86 14.18 10.65
C PRO A 99 -17.78 14.46 9.45
N TRP A 100 -17.23 14.53 8.22
CA TRP A 100 -18.03 14.74 7.01
C TRP A 100 -18.74 13.47 6.56
N ARG A 101 -18.15 12.31 6.84
CA ARG A 101 -18.69 11.02 6.44
C ARG A 101 -19.43 10.32 7.60
N ARG A 102 -19.14 10.70 8.85
CA ARG A 102 -19.75 10.14 10.06
C ARG A 102 -20.03 11.23 11.12
N PRO A 103 -21.00 12.08 10.87
CA PRO A 103 -21.34 13.16 11.81
C PRO A 103 -21.81 12.66 13.19
N SER A 104 -22.39 11.46 13.27
CA SER A 104 -22.80 10.82 14.53
C SER A 104 -21.64 10.52 15.47
N ASP A 105 -20.46 10.22 14.95
CA ASP A 105 -19.28 9.90 15.75
C ASP A 105 -18.41 11.13 16.06
N CYS A 106 -18.82 12.30 15.57
CA CYS A 106 -18.08 13.55 15.74
C CYS A 106 -17.92 13.92 17.23
N LEU A 107 -18.95 13.73 18.05
CA LEU A 107 -18.91 14.07 19.47
C LEU A 107 -17.85 13.26 20.22
N LYS A 108 -17.76 11.95 19.96
CA LYS A 108 -16.72 11.08 20.53
C LYS A 108 -15.32 11.50 20.09
N SER A 109 -15.18 11.91 18.82
CA SER A 109 -13.91 12.42 18.29
C SER A 109 -13.52 13.76 18.90
N VAL A 110 -14.47 14.64 19.22
CA VAL A 110 -14.21 15.96 19.81
C VAL A 110 -13.64 15.85 21.22
N LEU A 111 -14.08 14.88 22.01
CA LEU A 111 -13.73 14.74 23.43
C LEU A 111 -12.49 13.87 23.69
N ASN A 112 -11.92 13.21 22.67
CA ASN A 112 -10.77 12.32 22.87
C ASN A 112 -9.45 13.09 23.01
N PRO A 113 -8.42 12.49 23.68
CA PRO A 113 -7.14 13.14 23.94
C PRO A 113 -6.17 13.15 22.75
N ILE A 114 -6.54 12.66 21.57
CA ILE A 114 -5.63 12.45 20.43
C ILE A 114 -5.16 13.77 19.83
N GLY A 115 -5.98 14.81 19.86
CA GLY A 115 -5.64 16.15 19.41
C GLY A 115 -6.49 17.20 20.09
N THR A 116 -6.12 18.47 19.92
CA THR A 116 -6.86 19.61 20.44
C THR A 116 -8.11 19.93 19.58
N LEU A 117 -9.03 20.74 20.09
CA LEU A 117 -10.15 21.25 19.29
C LEU A 117 -9.67 22.02 18.05
N LYS A 118 -8.58 22.78 18.19
CA LYS A 118 -7.94 23.46 17.06
C LYS A 118 -7.48 22.47 15.99
N ASP A 119 -6.87 21.35 16.38
CA ASP A 119 -6.42 20.32 15.42
C ASP A 119 -7.60 19.74 14.63
N LYS A 120 -8.72 19.51 15.28
CA LYS A 120 -9.93 18.97 14.63
C LYS A 120 -10.50 19.94 13.58
N LEU A 121 -10.48 21.25 13.85
CA LEU A 121 -10.83 22.26 12.86
C LEU A 121 -9.81 22.33 11.73
N LEU A 122 -8.51 22.18 12.03
CA LEU A 122 -7.44 22.17 11.04
C LEU A 122 -7.51 20.96 10.09
N ILE A 123 -8.00 19.78 10.55
CA ILE A 123 -8.26 18.64 9.65
C ILE A 123 -9.26 19.04 8.57
N GLY A 124 -10.32 19.76 8.93
CA GLY A 124 -11.28 20.28 7.95
C GLY A 124 -10.68 21.25 6.95
N LYS A 125 -9.87 22.18 7.44
CA LYS A 125 -9.16 23.12 6.58
C LYS A 125 -8.14 22.41 5.67
N LEU A 126 -7.44 21.38 6.18
CA LEU A 126 -6.54 20.56 5.38
C LEU A 126 -7.31 19.83 4.29
N ARG A 127 -8.44 19.17 4.63
CA ARG A 127 -9.31 18.52 3.66
C ARG A 127 -9.71 19.48 2.53
N GLN A 128 -10.22 20.66 2.87
CA GLN A 128 -10.58 21.68 1.88
C GLN A 128 -9.38 22.08 1.02
N ASN A 129 -8.20 22.28 1.63
CA ASN A 129 -6.98 22.68 0.94
C ASN A 129 -6.50 21.62 -0.08
N VAL A 130 -6.55 20.32 0.27
CA VAL A 130 -6.09 19.25 -0.63
C VAL A 130 -7.12 18.88 -1.68
N THR A 131 -8.42 19.07 -1.42
CA THR A 131 -9.49 18.76 -2.38
C THR A 131 -9.74 19.88 -3.37
N ALA A 132 -9.28 21.10 -3.10
CA ALA A 132 -9.37 22.23 -3.99
C ALA A 132 -8.40 22.09 -5.18
N GLY A 133 -8.84 22.50 -6.36
CA GLY A 133 -8.02 22.51 -7.58
C GLY A 133 -7.78 21.11 -8.18
N SER A 134 -6.86 21.06 -9.15
CA SER A 134 -6.50 19.84 -9.87
C SER A 134 -5.51 18.98 -9.10
N LEU A 135 -5.43 17.67 -9.46
CA LEU A 135 -4.38 16.78 -8.92
C LEU A 135 -2.99 17.29 -9.33
N LYS A 136 -2.83 17.75 -10.56
CA LYS A 136 -1.56 18.33 -11.04
C LYS A 136 -1.11 19.49 -10.16
N GLY A 137 -2.03 20.36 -9.74
CA GLY A 137 -1.72 21.48 -8.84
C GLY A 137 -1.15 21.08 -7.48
N ILE A 138 -1.39 19.85 -7.00
CA ILE A 138 -0.74 19.33 -5.79
C ILE A 138 0.77 19.16 -6.03
N PHE A 139 1.16 18.60 -7.16
CA PHE A 139 2.56 18.34 -7.52
C PHE A 139 3.33 19.60 -7.91
N GLU A 140 2.64 20.70 -8.20
CA GLU A 140 3.22 22.02 -8.45
C GLU A 140 3.47 22.83 -7.15
N ARG A 141 2.97 22.36 -5.99
CA ARG A 141 3.19 23.03 -4.71
C ARG A 141 4.68 23.01 -4.32
N LYS A 142 5.07 24.01 -3.49
CA LYS A 142 6.40 23.98 -2.86
C LYS A 142 6.55 22.69 -2.05
N GLU A 143 7.63 21.98 -2.29
CA GLU A 143 7.94 20.73 -1.65
C GLU A 143 8.57 20.94 -0.26
N THR A 144 8.10 20.17 0.71
CA THR A 144 8.64 20.07 2.06
C THR A 144 8.49 18.62 2.53
N SER A 145 8.97 18.28 3.71
CA SER A 145 8.58 17.03 4.35
C SER A 145 7.12 17.07 4.82
N THR A 146 6.51 15.90 4.98
CA THR A 146 5.17 15.75 5.59
C THR A 146 5.14 16.37 6.99
N LEU A 147 6.16 16.14 7.80
CA LEU A 147 6.27 16.70 9.16
C LEU A 147 6.28 18.23 9.14
N GLU A 148 7.11 18.82 8.27
CA GLU A 148 7.16 20.27 8.11
C GLU A 148 5.84 20.83 7.59
N ARG A 149 5.20 20.17 6.64
CA ARG A 149 3.87 20.52 6.11
C ARG A 149 2.82 20.58 7.21
N LEU A 150 2.77 19.56 8.09
CA LEU A 150 1.82 19.49 9.20
C LEU A 150 2.09 20.60 10.24
N ARG A 151 3.35 20.82 10.61
CA ARG A 151 3.74 21.89 11.55
C ARG A 151 3.41 23.28 11.00
N ASN A 152 3.76 23.56 9.75
CA ASN A 152 3.46 24.84 9.09
C ASN A 152 1.95 25.07 8.91
N PHE A 153 1.16 23.99 8.82
CA PHE A 153 -0.30 24.08 8.81
C PHE A 153 -0.88 24.43 10.18
N GLY A 154 -0.11 24.26 11.25
CA GLY A 154 -0.43 24.64 12.62
C GLY A 154 -0.95 23.52 13.52
N PHE A 155 -0.78 22.26 13.10
CA PHE A 155 -1.12 21.10 13.94
C PHE A 155 -0.23 21.00 15.17
N SER A 156 -0.82 20.56 16.29
CA SER A 156 -0.08 20.27 17.52
C SER A 156 0.78 19.01 17.39
N ASN A 157 1.84 18.90 18.20
CA ASN A 157 2.62 17.66 18.26
C ASN A 157 1.76 16.47 18.71
N ASN A 158 0.76 16.68 19.58
CA ASN A 158 -0.13 15.62 20.03
C ASN A 158 -0.82 14.87 18.88
N ILE A 159 -1.47 15.59 17.96
CA ILE A 159 -2.14 14.94 16.83
C ILE A 159 -1.14 14.42 15.79
N ILE A 160 0.01 15.11 15.64
CA ILE A 160 1.07 14.64 14.74
C ILE A 160 1.58 13.28 15.22
N ASP A 161 1.93 13.13 16.48
CA ASP A 161 2.56 11.92 16.99
C ASP A 161 1.56 10.79 17.22
N ARG A 162 0.33 11.11 17.71
CA ARG A 162 -0.67 10.10 18.05
C ARG A 162 -1.51 9.63 16.88
N PHE A 163 -1.67 10.44 15.81
CA PHE A 163 -2.50 10.12 14.66
C PHE A 163 -1.73 10.13 13.34
N PHE A 164 -1.17 11.29 12.93
CA PHE A 164 -0.54 11.41 11.62
C PHE A 164 0.68 10.49 11.47
N ARG A 165 1.50 10.37 12.50
CA ARG A 165 2.71 9.54 12.48
C ARG A 165 2.40 8.04 12.32
N PRO A 166 1.54 7.40 13.12
CA PRO A 166 1.19 6.00 12.88
C PRO A 166 0.38 5.80 11.61
N PHE A 167 -0.49 6.74 11.22
CA PHE A 167 -1.30 6.62 10.02
C PHE A 167 -0.44 6.70 8.75
N PHE A 168 0.23 7.83 8.53
CA PHE A 168 1.07 8.03 7.34
C PHE A 168 2.40 7.28 7.43
N GLY A 169 2.88 7.01 8.64
CA GLY A 169 3.99 6.07 8.86
C GLY A 169 3.69 4.68 8.33
N GLY A 170 2.45 4.21 8.48
CA GLY A 170 1.98 2.96 7.88
C GLY A 170 1.80 3.04 6.36
N VAL A 171 1.32 4.18 5.85
CA VAL A 171 1.10 4.38 4.40
C VAL A 171 2.42 4.44 3.63
N PHE A 172 3.41 5.15 4.16
CA PHE A 172 4.70 5.40 3.46
C PHE A 172 5.87 4.58 4.03
N PHE A 173 5.64 3.73 5.01
CA PHE A 173 6.67 3.01 5.76
C PHE A 173 7.73 3.95 6.34
N ASP A 174 7.26 5.12 6.82
CA ASP A 174 8.07 6.23 7.28
C ASP A 174 7.50 6.92 8.51
N ARG A 175 7.79 6.38 9.69
CA ARG A 175 7.36 6.99 10.96
C ARG A 175 8.01 8.35 11.25
N SER A 176 9.10 8.71 10.56
CA SER A 176 9.71 10.03 10.70
C SER A 176 8.89 11.16 10.05
N LEU A 177 7.95 10.81 9.13
CA LEU A 177 7.19 11.72 8.30
C LEU A 177 8.09 12.58 7.39
N SER A 178 9.23 12.03 6.95
CA SER A 178 10.15 12.66 6.02
C SER A 178 9.68 12.62 4.57
N THR A 179 8.72 11.76 4.27
CA THR A 179 8.08 11.65 2.94
C THR A 179 7.58 13.02 2.46
N THR A 180 7.73 13.29 1.16
CA THR A 180 7.36 14.58 0.56
C THR A 180 5.91 14.97 0.82
N SER A 181 5.70 16.25 1.09
CA SER A 181 4.37 16.84 1.30
C SER A 181 3.45 16.71 0.10
N LYS A 182 3.97 16.55 -1.12
CA LYS A 182 3.18 16.33 -2.33
C LYS A 182 2.48 14.97 -2.28
N MET A 183 3.22 13.91 -1.92
CA MET A 183 2.64 12.57 -1.74
C MET A 183 1.66 12.52 -0.56
N PHE A 184 1.96 13.23 0.53
CA PHE A 184 1.04 13.38 1.64
C PHE A 184 -0.28 14.04 1.21
N ASP A 185 -0.22 15.22 0.58
CA ASP A 185 -1.40 15.96 0.12
C ASP A 185 -2.23 15.14 -0.89
N PHE A 186 -1.56 14.46 -1.84
CA PHE A 186 -2.21 13.57 -2.81
C PHE A 186 -2.94 12.41 -2.10
N THR A 187 -2.25 11.71 -1.22
CA THR A 187 -2.82 10.54 -0.53
C THR A 187 -3.94 10.96 0.42
N PHE A 188 -3.76 12.08 1.13
CA PHE A 188 -4.83 12.62 1.99
C PHE A 188 -6.07 12.99 1.16
N ARG A 189 -5.90 13.57 -0.04
CA ARG A 189 -7.01 13.83 -0.96
C ARG A 189 -7.72 12.54 -1.37
N MET A 190 -7.00 11.46 -1.66
CA MET A 190 -7.61 10.17 -2.02
C MET A 190 -8.44 9.59 -0.88
N PHE A 191 -7.95 9.66 0.36
CA PHE A 191 -8.73 9.30 1.56
C PHE A 191 -9.95 10.20 1.75
N ALA A 192 -9.83 11.49 1.48
CA ALA A 192 -10.89 12.46 1.68
C ALA A 192 -12.04 12.34 0.67
N THR A 193 -11.77 11.83 -0.55
CA THR A 193 -12.72 11.83 -1.67
C THR A 193 -13.18 10.44 -2.12
N GLY A 194 -12.56 9.38 -1.61
CA GLY A 194 -12.93 7.99 -1.91
C GLY A 194 -13.03 7.12 -0.68
N ASP A 195 -13.42 5.88 -0.87
CA ASP A 195 -13.45 4.86 0.16
C ASP A 195 -12.10 4.16 0.28
N THR A 196 -11.80 3.71 1.49
CA THR A 196 -10.69 2.80 1.79
C THR A 196 -11.26 1.39 1.78
N SER A 197 -10.92 0.58 0.79
CA SER A 197 -11.59 -0.70 0.54
C SER A 197 -10.62 -1.84 0.33
N ILE A 198 -11.12 -3.06 0.56
CA ILE A 198 -10.46 -4.31 0.19
C ILE A 198 -11.40 -5.15 -0.68
N PRO A 199 -10.89 -5.86 -1.70
CA PRO A 199 -11.71 -6.67 -2.58
C PRO A 199 -12.05 -8.03 -1.95
N THR A 200 -13.11 -8.64 -2.45
CA THR A 200 -13.41 -10.04 -2.15
C THR A 200 -12.30 -10.94 -2.71
N GLY A 201 -11.82 -11.87 -1.90
CA GLY A 201 -10.73 -12.78 -2.26
C GLY A 201 -9.32 -12.19 -2.18
N GLY A 202 -9.17 -11.03 -1.51
CA GLY A 202 -7.86 -10.40 -1.25
C GLY A 202 -7.42 -9.40 -2.31
N MET A 203 -6.41 -8.60 -1.99
CA MET A 203 -5.86 -7.58 -2.90
C MET A 203 -5.35 -8.15 -4.21
N GLY A 204 -4.92 -9.41 -4.23
CA GLY A 204 -4.52 -10.14 -5.45
C GLY A 204 -5.63 -10.24 -6.51
N ALA A 205 -6.91 -10.10 -6.13
CA ALA A 205 -8.02 -10.07 -7.08
C ALA A 205 -7.91 -8.90 -8.08
N ILE A 206 -7.31 -7.79 -7.69
CA ILE A 206 -7.04 -6.64 -8.57
C ILE A 206 -6.12 -7.04 -9.72
N SER A 207 -5.01 -7.68 -9.39
CA SER A 207 -4.02 -8.13 -10.38
C SER A 207 -4.59 -9.21 -11.30
N LYS A 208 -5.36 -10.15 -10.75
CA LYS A 208 -6.03 -11.20 -11.52
C LYS A 208 -7.05 -10.62 -12.49
N GLN A 209 -7.86 -9.64 -12.06
CA GLN A 209 -8.80 -8.96 -12.94
C GLN A 209 -8.10 -8.26 -14.11
N LEU A 210 -6.97 -7.60 -13.87
CA LEU A 210 -6.19 -6.98 -14.95
C LEU A 210 -5.60 -8.03 -15.89
N ALA A 211 -5.07 -9.14 -15.36
CA ALA A 211 -4.54 -10.22 -16.16
C ALA A 211 -5.60 -10.85 -17.07
N GLU A 212 -6.84 -11.02 -16.58
CA GLU A 212 -7.99 -11.45 -17.40
C GLU A 212 -8.28 -10.46 -18.54
N LYS A 213 -8.32 -9.15 -18.24
CA LYS A 213 -8.57 -8.09 -19.24
C LYS A 213 -7.48 -8.05 -20.32
N VAL A 214 -6.23 -8.25 -19.92
CA VAL A 214 -5.05 -8.30 -20.82
C VAL A 214 -5.09 -9.52 -21.72
N GLY A 215 -5.44 -10.66 -21.16
CA GLY A 215 -5.46 -11.99 -21.80
C GLY A 215 -4.34 -12.87 -21.24
N PRO A 216 -4.68 -13.93 -20.49
CA PRO A 216 -3.70 -14.79 -19.83
C PRO A 216 -2.65 -15.40 -20.77
N SER A 217 -3.00 -15.67 -22.03
CA SER A 217 -2.08 -16.22 -23.06
C SER A 217 -0.93 -15.27 -23.44
N LYS A 218 -1.02 -13.99 -23.08
CA LYS A 218 0.04 -13.00 -23.29
C LYS A 218 1.04 -12.91 -22.14
N ILE A 219 0.81 -13.68 -21.05
CA ILE A 219 1.60 -13.62 -19.82
C ILE A 219 2.35 -14.94 -19.66
N HIS A 220 3.67 -14.86 -19.65
CA HIS A 220 4.56 -15.99 -19.43
C HIS A 220 5.12 -15.90 -18.01
N LEU A 221 4.65 -16.80 -17.14
CA LEU A 221 5.10 -16.93 -15.75
C LEU A 221 6.36 -17.82 -15.67
N ASN A 222 7.07 -17.72 -14.54
CA ASN A 222 8.35 -18.44 -14.30
C ASN A 222 9.42 -18.13 -15.36
N CYS A 223 9.32 -16.96 -16.00
CA CYS A 223 10.23 -16.48 -17.04
C CYS A 223 11.06 -15.31 -16.51
N ARG A 224 12.19 -15.61 -15.89
CA ARG A 224 13.11 -14.59 -15.38
C ARG A 224 14.00 -14.05 -16.51
N VAL A 225 14.08 -12.71 -16.57
CA VAL A 225 14.99 -12.03 -17.53
C VAL A 225 16.39 -11.97 -16.97
N ALA A 226 17.34 -12.54 -17.71
CA ALA A 226 18.76 -12.48 -17.40
C ALA A 226 19.33 -11.08 -17.68
N HIS A 227 19.14 -10.58 -18.90
CA HIS A 227 19.58 -9.25 -19.31
C HIS A 227 18.80 -8.75 -20.54
N ILE A 228 18.99 -7.49 -20.83
CA ILE A 228 18.44 -6.80 -22.01
C ILE A 228 19.65 -6.35 -22.86
N GLN A 229 19.58 -6.58 -24.17
CA GLN A 229 20.56 -6.05 -25.11
C GLN A 229 19.85 -5.63 -26.40
N ASP A 230 20.08 -4.41 -26.82
CA ASP A 230 19.41 -3.84 -27.99
C ASP A 230 17.88 -4.02 -27.93
N ASN A 231 17.29 -4.66 -28.93
CA ASN A 231 15.86 -4.98 -29.02
C ASN A 231 15.57 -6.44 -28.61
N SER A 232 16.39 -7.02 -27.74
CA SER A 232 16.29 -8.42 -27.34
C SER A 232 16.21 -8.56 -25.84
N VAL A 233 15.31 -9.41 -25.38
CA VAL A 233 15.17 -9.82 -23.98
C VAL A 233 15.69 -11.27 -23.87
N PHE A 234 16.74 -11.47 -23.08
CA PHE A 234 17.35 -12.76 -22.82
C PHE A 234 16.82 -13.33 -21.52
N LEU A 235 16.27 -14.53 -21.56
CA LEU A 235 15.74 -15.24 -20.40
C LEU A 235 16.84 -16.13 -19.76
N GLU A 236 16.67 -16.47 -18.48
CA GLU A 236 17.65 -17.33 -17.77
C GLU A 236 17.69 -18.78 -18.31
N ASP A 237 16.62 -19.25 -18.94
CA ASP A 237 16.55 -20.56 -19.59
C ASP A 237 17.22 -20.61 -20.97
N GLY A 238 17.80 -19.50 -21.43
CA GLY A 238 18.48 -19.35 -22.71
C GLY A 238 17.60 -18.91 -23.87
N ALA A 239 16.26 -18.75 -23.66
CA ALA A 239 15.38 -18.23 -24.69
C ALA A 239 15.63 -16.74 -24.94
N VAL A 240 15.38 -16.29 -26.19
CA VAL A 240 15.56 -14.90 -26.60
C VAL A 240 14.28 -14.40 -27.27
N ILE A 241 13.77 -13.26 -26.82
CA ILE A 241 12.58 -12.62 -27.38
C ILE A 241 13.01 -11.34 -28.10
N GLN A 242 12.80 -11.30 -29.41
CA GLN A 242 13.01 -10.11 -30.24
C GLN A 242 11.78 -9.21 -30.15
N THR A 243 11.97 -7.88 -30.12
CA THR A 243 10.88 -6.92 -29.97
C THR A 243 11.25 -5.55 -30.52
N ASP A 244 10.26 -4.71 -30.80
CA ASP A 244 10.48 -3.32 -31.25
C ASP A 244 10.73 -2.38 -30.07
N ALA A 245 10.17 -2.71 -28.88
CA ALA A 245 10.32 -1.92 -27.67
C ALA A 245 10.24 -2.78 -26.42
N ILE A 246 10.91 -2.35 -25.36
CA ILE A 246 10.95 -3.04 -24.08
C ILE A 246 10.42 -2.09 -23.00
N VAL A 247 9.50 -2.58 -22.17
CA VAL A 247 9.01 -1.89 -20.98
C VAL A 247 9.51 -2.63 -19.75
N VAL A 248 10.33 -1.97 -18.93
CA VAL A 248 10.77 -2.50 -17.65
C VAL A 248 9.79 -2.05 -16.58
N ALA A 249 8.93 -2.96 -16.13
CA ALA A 249 7.86 -2.73 -15.14
C ALA A 249 8.11 -3.51 -13.83
N THR A 250 9.38 -3.76 -13.51
CA THR A 250 9.82 -4.45 -12.30
C THR A 250 9.98 -3.47 -11.12
N GLU A 251 10.26 -4.00 -9.93
CA GLU A 251 10.66 -3.17 -8.80
C GLU A 251 12.03 -2.48 -9.04
N GLY A 252 12.30 -1.41 -8.27
CA GLY A 252 13.48 -0.56 -8.46
C GLY A 252 14.82 -1.30 -8.53
N PRO A 253 15.14 -2.21 -7.59
CA PRO A 253 16.41 -2.97 -7.63
C PRO A 253 16.57 -3.79 -8.90
N GLU A 254 15.52 -4.47 -9.34
CA GLU A 254 15.56 -5.29 -10.54
C GLU A 254 15.61 -4.43 -11.82
N ALA A 255 14.87 -3.31 -11.84
CA ALA A 255 14.98 -2.35 -12.94
C ALA A 255 16.41 -1.79 -13.07
N ALA A 256 17.06 -1.45 -11.94
CA ALA A 256 18.43 -0.97 -11.92
C ALA A 256 19.41 -2.03 -12.48
N ARG A 257 19.23 -3.29 -12.09
CA ARG A 257 20.03 -4.43 -12.60
C ARG A 257 19.89 -4.57 -14.10
N LEU A 258 18.64 -4.64 -14.60
CA LEU A 258 18.35 -4.84 -16.03
C LEU A 258 18.84 -3.67 -16.89
N LEU A 259 18.70 -2.45 -16.40
CA LEU A 259 19.11 -1.23 -17.10
C LEU A 259 20.59 -0.89 -16.88
N ARG A 260 21.33 -1.70 -16.12
CA ARG A 260 22.75 -1.47 -15.74
C ARG A 260 22.97 -0.07 -15.18
N ARG A 261 22.04 0.38 -14.30
CA ARG A 261 22.08 1.70 -13.64
C ARG A 261 22.20 1.54 -12.14
N SER A 262 22.77 2.55 -11.49
CA SER A 262 22.75 2.61 -10.03
C SER A 262 21.29 2.76 -9.53
N MET A 263 20.97 2.08 -8.43
CA MET A 263 19.73 2.37 -7.70
C MET A 263 19.73 3.82 -7.24
N VAL A 264 18.61 4.50 -7.45
CA VAL A 264 18.47 5.92 -7.15
C VAL A 264 17.91 6.15 -5.77
N ALA A 265 17.00 5.31 -5.32
CA ALA A 265 16.37 5.44 -4.02
C ALA A 265 16.56 4.19 -3.18
N GLN A 266 16.75 4.37 -1.87
CA GLN A 266 16.66 3.28 -0.91
C GLN A 266 15.21 2.77 -0.89
N MET A 267 15.05 1.49 -0.55
CA MET A 267 13.73 0.89 -0.40
C MET A 267 13.37 0.86 1.09
N ARG A 268 12.11 1.16 1.38
CA ARG A 268 11.55 1.08 2.72
C ARG A 268 10.87 -0.27 2.92
N SER A 269 11.02 -0.81 4.11
CA SER A 269 10.52 -2.13 4.49
C SER A 269 9.32 -2.05 5.42
N VAL A 270 8.55 -3.11 5.45
CA VAL A 270 7.48 -3.34 6.42
C VAL A 270 7.35 -4.83 6.70
N ARG A 271 7.02 -5.17 7.93
CA ARG A 271 6.70 -6.53 8.33
C ARG A 271 5.22 -6.62 8.69
N CYS A 272 4.55 -7.65 8.17
CA CYS A 272 3.14 -7.88 8.41
C CYS A 272 2.93 -9.27 9.00
N LEU A 273 2.31 -9.33 10.19
CA LEU A 273 2.00 -10.58 10.89
C LEU A 273 0.50 -10.81 10.83
N TYR A 274 0.11 -12.06 10.53
CA TYR A 274 -1.28 -12.49 10.50
C TYR A 274 -1.56 -13.52 11.58
N PHE A 275 -2.70 -13.32 12.26
CA PHE A 275 -3.20 -14.23 13.29
C PHE A 275 -4.64 -14.63 12.98
N ALA A 276 -4.95 -15.89 13.27
CA ALA A 276 -6.33 -16.40 13.30
C ALA A 276 -6.86 -16.39 14.72
N ALA A 277 -8.10 -15.97 14.90
CA ALA A 277 -8.79 -16.00 16.18
C ALA A 277 -10.21 -16.54 16.04
N ASP A 278 -10.74 -17.17 17.09
CA ASP A 278 -12.13 -17.64 17.15
C ASP A 278 -13.09 -16.50 17.45
N LYS A 279 -12.60 -15.44 18.07
CA LYS A 279 -13.37 -14.23 18.38
C LYS A 279 -12.56 -13.00 17.99
N ALA A 280 -13.21 -12.08 17.28
CA ALA A 280 -12.59 -10.80 16.95
C ALA A 280 -12.34 -9.97 18.22
N PRO A 281 -11.15 -9.36 18.40
CA PRO A 281 -10.88 -8.52 19.55
C PRO A 281 -11.73 -7.23 19.56
N MET A 282 -12.28 -6.87 18.42
CA MET A 282 -13.26 -5.77 18.24
C MET A 282 -14.14 -6.06 17.02
N SER A 283 -15.36 -5.51 17.01
CA SER A 283 -16.32 -5.74 15.92
C SER A 283 -16.25 -4.71 14.78
N ALA A 284 -15.69 -3.53 15.04
CA ALA A 284 -15.70 -2.44 14.06
C ALA A 284 -14.74 -2.73 12.88
N PRO A 285 -15.17 -2.56 11.62
CA PRO A 285 -14.32 -2.65 10.44
C PRO A 285 -13.50 -1.35 10.27
N ILE A 286 -12.55 -1.10 11.18
CA ILE A 286 -11.79 0.13 11.28
C ILE A 286 -10.28 -0.16 11.43
N LEU A 287 -9.44 0.75 10.96
CA LEU A 287 -8.00 0.71 11.18
C LEU A 287 -7.69 1.14 12.63
N VAL A 288 -6.88 0.36 13.32
CA VAL A 288 -6.33 0.67 14.64
C VAL A 288 -4.91 1.18 14.49
N LEU A 289 -4.62 2.33 15.03
CA LEU A 289 -3.31 2.97 15.05
C LEU A 289 -2.70 2.91 16.44
N ASN A 290 -1.40 2.77 16.50
CA ASN A 290 -0.67 2.91 17.74
C ASN A 290 -0.24 4.36 17.96
N GLY A 291 -0.88 5.04 18.89
CA GLY A 291 -0.55 6.41 19.28
C GLY A 291 0.52 6.52 20.36
N GLU A 292 1.10 5.39 20.80
CA GLU A 292 2.21 5.36 21.77
C GLU A 292 3.57 5.41 21.02
N GLU A 293 4.53 6.17 21.55
CA GLU A 293 5.80 6.40 20.85
C GLU A 293 6.75 5.20 20.89
N SER A 294 6.76 4.45 21.99
CA SER A 294 7.78 3.44 22.29
C SER A 294 7.42 2.02 21.84
N GLU A 295 6.23 1.82 21.27
CA GLU A 295 5.72 0.49 20.95
C GLU A 295 6.05 0.05 19.50
N LEU A 296 6.06 -1.28 19.30
CA LEU A 296 6.50 -1.93 18.08
C LEU A 296 5.43 -1.90 16.97
N ILE A 297 4.18 -2.22 17.32
CA ILE A 297 3.06 -2.24 16.37
C ILE A 297 2.80 -0.82 15.86
N ASN A 298 2.77 -0.65 14.54
CA ASN A 298 2.38 0.61 13.93
C ASN A 298 0.85 0.72 13.79
N ASN A 299 0.25 -0.33 13.24
CA ASN A 299 -1.20 -0.41 13.05
C ASN A 299 -1.67 -1.87 13.03
N LEU A 300 -2.97 -2.04 13.28
CA LEU A 300 -3.67 -3.31 13.24
C LEU A 300 -5.02 -3.13 12.55
N CYS A 301 -5.50 -4.14 11.87
CA CYS A 301 -6.89 -4.24 11.46
C CYS A 301 -7.37 -5.69 11.52
N ILE A 302 -8.69 -5.87 11.37
CA ILE A 302 -9.31 -7.19 11.27
C ILE A 302 -9.96 -7.25 9.87
N PRO A 303 -9.23 -7.70 8.83
CA PRO A 303 -9.72 -7.72 7.46
C PRO A 303 -11.05 -8.45 7.31
N SER A 304 -11.25 -9.54 8.06
CA SER A 304 -12.50 -10.30 8.05
C SER A 304 -13.72 -9.53 8.60
N ASN A 305 -13.52 -8.46 9.40
CA ASN A 305 -14.61 -7.57 9.79
C ASN A 305 -15.02 -6.63 8.65
N VAL A 306 -14.10 -6.33 7.75
CA VAL A 306 -14.34 -5.48 6.58
C VAL A 306 -14.95 -6.29 5.44
N ASN A 307 -14.36 -7.47 5.17
CA ASN A 307 -14.81 -8.38 4.13
C ASN A 307 -14.71 -9.83 4.66
N GLU A 308 -15.85 -10.47 4.83
CA GLU A 308 -15.96 -11.82 5.38
C GLU A 308 -15.18 -12.88 4.59
N SER A 309 -14.90 -12.63 3.31
CA SER A 309 -14.12 -13.56 2.46
C SER A 309 -12.66 -13.75 2.90
N TYR A 310 -12.18 -12.94 3.85
CA TYR A 310 -10.80 -13.04 4.36
C TYR A 310 -10.59 -14.14 5.41
N ALA A 311 -11.66 -14.72 5.94
CA ALA A 311 -11.56 -15.79 6.94
C ALA A 311 -12.61 -16.88 6.70
N PRO A 312 -12.36 -18.12 7.13
CA PRO A 312 -13.38 -19.15 7.20
C PRO A 312 -14.55 -18.73 8.12
N ALA A 313 -15.73 -19.27 7.87
CA ALA A 313 -16.92 -19.00 8.68
C ALA A 313 -16.67 -19.22 10.19
N GLY A 314 -17.04 -18.24 11.01
CA GLY A 314 -16.85 -18.28 12.46
C GLY A 314 -15.40 -18.04 12.93
N LYS A 315 -14.50 -17.64 12.04
CA LYS A 315 -13.11 -17.27 12.36
C LYS A 315 -12.85 -15.81 11.98
N HIS A 316 -11.80 -15.24 12.56
CA HIS A 316 -11.38 -13.87 12.32
C HIS A 316 -9.89 -13.81 11.96
N LEU A 317 -9.57 -12.94 10.99
CA LEU A 317 -8.20 -12.65 10.58
C LEU A 317 -7.77 -11.32 11.21
N ILE A 318 -6.65 -11.33 11.92
CA ILE A 318 -6.01 -10.13 12.46
C ILE A 318 -4.73 -9.87 11.67
N SER A 319 -4.57 -8.65 11.18
CA SER A 319 -3.39 -8.17 10.46
C SER A 319 -2.68 -7.10 11.29
N VAL A 320 -1.39 -7.29 11.54
CA VAL A 320 -0.55 -6.40 12.34
C VAL A 320 0.62 -5.94 11.51
N SER A 321 0.85 -4.62 11.44
CA SER A 321 1.97 -4.03 10.70
C SER A 321 3.01 -3.45 11.65
N VAL A 322 4.29 -3.74 11.35
CA VAL A 322 5.48 -3.22 12.04
C VAL A 322 6.35 -2.52 11.00
N VAL A 323 6.67 -1.25 11.24
CA VAL A 323 7.43 -0.39 10.32
C VAL A 323 8.82 -0.11 10.86
N GLY A 324 9.85 -0.27 10.02
CA GLY A 324 11.22 0.16 10.31
C GLY A 324 11.93 -0.64 11.42
N ARG A 325 11.65 -1.93 11.55
CA ARG A 325 12.26 -2.82 12.55
C ARG A 325 12.89 -4.06 11.91
N ASP A 326 13.76 -3.82 10.92
CA ASP A 326 14.51 -4.89 10.24
C ASP A 326 15.61 -5.51 11.11
N ASP A 327 15.93 -4.88 12.23
CA ASP A 327 16.91 -5.31 13.24
C ASP A 327 16.46 -6.53 14.04
N LEU A 328 15.16 -6.81 14.12
CA LEU A 328 14.63 -7.91 14.92
C LEU A 328 14.55 -9.22 14.13
N PRO A 329 15.09 -10.34 14.63
CA PRO A 329 14.84 -11.66 14.03
C PRO A 329 13.36 -12.06 14.15
N ASP A 330 12.86 -12.88 13.23
CA ASP A 330 11.43 -13.21 13.12
C ASP A 330 10.81 -13.77 14.41
N ALA A 331 11.51 -14.64 15.11
CA ALA A 331 11.03 -15.21 16.38
C ALA A 331 10.92 -14.15 17.48
N GLY A 332 11.90 -13.24 17.57
CA GLY A 332 11.89 -12.12 18.51
C GLY A 332 10.77 -11.13 18.19
N LEU A 333 10.55 -10.84 16.91
CA LEU A 333 9.47 -9.99 16.46
C LEU A 333 8.10 -10.56 16.82
N LEU A 334 7.86 -11.86 16.53
CA LEU A 334 6.59 -12.51 16.81
C LEU A 334 6.27 -12.43 18.31
N LYS A 335 7.24 -12.78 19.16
CA LYS A 335 7.06 -12.71 20.61
C LYS A 335 6.75 -11.29 21.07
N ALA A 336 7.51 -10.29 20.66
CA ALA A 336 7.32 -8.90 21.05
C ALA A 336 5.95 -8.35 20.61
N VAL A 337 5.50 -8.72 19.39
CA VAL A 337 4.16 -8.36 18.89
C VAL A 337 3.06 -9.04 19.73
N GLN A 338 3.21 -10.32 20.07
CA GLN A 338 2.24 -11.02 20.92
C GLN A 338 2.18 -10.43 22.32
N ASP A 339 3.32 -10.09 22.93
CA ASP A 339 3.38 -9.46 24.25
C ASP A 339 2.66 -8.08 24.23
N GLN A 340 2.85 -7.29 23.18
CA GLN A 340 2.15 -6.01 23.01
C GLN A 340 0.64 -6.18 22.77
N LEU A 341 0.25 -7.13 21.91
CA LEU A 341 -1.17 -7.47 21.68
C LEU A 341 -1.86 -7.95 22.96
N HIS A 342 -1.13 -8.70 23.80
CA HIS A 342 -1.64 -9.11 25.11
C HIS A 342 -1.92 -7.91 26.03
N GLY A 343 -1.05 -6.90 26.00
CA GLY A 343 -1.28 -5.60 26.66
C GLY A 343 -2.50 -4.83 26.12
N TRP A 344 -2.84 -5.03 24.83
CA TRP A 344 -3.98 -4.35 24.20
C TRP A 344 -5.31 -5.05 24.41
N PHE A 345 -5.33 -6.38 24.31
CA PHE A 345 -6.56 -7.20 24.25
C PHE A 345 -6.67 -8.26 25.34
N GLY A 346 -5.69 -8.31 26.25
CA GLY A 346 -5.72 -9.24 27.39
C GLY A 346 -5.44 -10.70 27.01
N SER A 347 -5.92 -11.64 27.84
CA SER A 347 -5.62 -13.07 27.75
C SER A 347 -6.13 -13.75 26.47
N ASP A 348 -7.11 -13.18 25.78
CA ASP A 348 -7.68 -13.76 24.55
C ASP A 348 -6.60 -13.95 23.46
N VAL A 349 -5.57 -13.09 23.45
CA VAL A 349 -4.43 -13.17 22.52
C VAL A 349 -3.68 -14.49 22.61
N SER A 350 -3.64 -15.13 23.78
CA SER A 350 -2.97 -16.42 23.98
C SER A 350 -3.59 -17.56 23.15
N SER A 351 -4.85 -17.41 22.74
CA SER A 351 -5.57 -18.35 21.86
C SER A 351 -5.36 -18.09 20.36
N TRP A 352 -4.76 -16.97 19.99
CA TRP A 352 -4.58 -16.62 18.58
C TRP A 352 -3.48 -17.47 17.95
N LYS A 353 -3.80 -18.08 16.81
CA LYS A 353 -2.83 -18.85 16.02
C LYS A 353 -2.09 -17.91 15.07
N HIS A 354 -0.77 -17.81 15.18
CA HIS A 354 0.05 -17.17 14.16
C HIS A 354 -0.03 -17.96 12.85
N LEU A 355 -0.41 -17.31 11.76
CA LEU A 355 -0.53 -17.92 10.43
C LEU A 355 0.74 -17.72 9.60
N ARG A 356 1.18 -16.47 9.49
CA ARG A 356 2.34 -16.09 8.67
C ARG A 356 2.88 -14.72 9.04
N THR A 357 4.19 -14.53 8.85
CA THR A 357 4.85 -13.24 8.82
C THR A 357 5.37 -12.98 7.41
N TYR A 358 4.97 -11.85 6.83
CA TYR A 358 5.56 -11.34 5.59
C TYR A 358 6.64 -10.31 5.93
N ASN A 359 7.84 -10.53 5.41
CA ASN A 359 8.96 -9.60 5.52
C ASN A 359 9.18 -8.93 4.16
N ILE A 360 8.67 -7.72 4.01
CA ILE A 360 8.64 -6.99 2.75
C ILE A 360 9.78 -5.97 2.75
N LYS A 361 10.93 -6.37 2.22
CA LYS A 361 12.16 -5.55 2.22
C LYS A 361 12.11 -4.40 1.21
N THR A 362 11.40 -4.59 0.10
CA THR A 362 11.28 -3.64 -1.01
C THR A 362 9.85 -3.15 -1.18
N GLY A 363 9.23 -2.70 -0.06
CA GLY A 363 7.83 -2.32 -0.05
C GLY A 363 7.55 -1.05 -0.86
N LEU A 364 8.27 0.03 -0.56
CA LEU A 364 8.14 1.32 -1.23
C LEU A 364 9.53 1.93 -1.47
N PRO A 365 9.73 2.69 -2.56
CA PRO A 365 10.91 3.55 -2.67
C PRO A 365 10.86 4.68 -1.62
N ASP A 366 12.02 5.20 -1.27
CA ASP A 366 12.10 6.37 -0.42
C ASP A 366 11.56 7.60 -1.17
N TYR A 367 10.52 8.20 -0.62
CA TYR A 367 9.85 9.40 -1.15
C TYR A 367 10.22 10.66 -0.36
N THR A 368 11.40 10.74 0.25
CA THR A 368 11.89 12.01 0.80
C THR A 368 12.09 13.03 -0.32
N ALA A 369 11.99 14.32 -0.01
CA ALA A 369 12.11 15.37 -1.01
C ALA A 369 13.39 15.29 -1.87
N PRO A 370 14.59 15.08 -1.29
CA PRO A 370 15.80 14.86 -2.09
C PRO A 370 15.76 13.59 -2.95
N ALA A 371 15.27 12.47 -2.38
CA ALA A 371 15.20 11.20 -3.10
C ALA A 371 14.17 11.23 -4.23
N LEU A 372 13.06 11.97 -4.06
CA LEU A 372 12.03 12.10 -5.11
C LEU A 372 12.57 12.78 -6.37
N ALA A 373 13.35 13.85 -6.23
CA ALA A 373 13.98 14.53 -7.35
C ALA A 373 14.90 13.60 -8.16
N GLU A 374 15.50 12.60 -7.52
CA GLU A 374 16.31 11.59 -8.18
C GLU A 374 15.48 10.45 -8.80
N VAL A 375 14.30 10.16 -8.26
CA VAL A 375 13.38 9.11 -8.76
C VAL A 375 12.60 9.59 -9.99
N GLU A 376 12.29 10.88 -10.10
CA GLU A 376 11.60 11.48 -11.25
C GLU A 376 12.52 11.54 -12.48
N ARG A 377 12.86 10.38 -13.03
CA ARG A 377 13.63 10.26 -14.29
C ARG A 377 12.70 10.19 -15.49
N PRO A 378 13.20 10.55 -16.69
CA PRO A 378 12.44 10.34 -17.91
C PRO A 378 11.95 8.90 -18.03
N ALA A 379 10.65 8.71 -18.23
CA ALA A 379 10.07 7.39 -18.41
C ALA A 379 10.60 6.68 -19.68
N ARG A 380 11.14 7.47 -20.61
CA ARG A 380 11.73 6.97 -21.85
C ARG A 380 13.25 7.12 -21.80
N LEU A 381 13.94 6.02 -22.03
CA LEU A 381 15.37 6.00 -22.22
C LEU A 381 15.65 5.85 -23.74
N GLU A 382 16.37 6.81 -24.31
CA GLU A 382 16.85 6.67 -25.68
C GLU A 382 18.04 5.70 -25.68
N LYS A 383 18.22 5.01 -26.82
CA LYS A 383 19.42 4.16 -27.01
C LYS A 383 20.66 5.03 -26.88
N GLY A 384 21.52 4.69 -25.92
CA GLY A 384 22.88 5.20 -25.83
C GLY A 384 23.80 4.41 -26.73
#